data_5a1992255d3100286c91c55272b0c75e
#
_entry.id   5a1992255d3100286c91c55272b0c75e
#
_cell.length_a   1.000
_cell.length_b   1.000
_cell.length_c   1.000
_cell.angle_alpha   90.00
_cell.angle_beta   90.00
_cell.angle_gamma   90.00
#
_symmetry.space_group_name_H-M   'P 1'
#
loop_
_entity.id
_entity.type
_entity.pdbx_description
1 polymer ?
#
loop_
_entity_poly.entity_id
_entity_poly.type
_entity_poly.pdbx_seq_one_letter_code
_entity_poly.pdbx_strand_id
1 'polypeptide(L)'
;GLEVETIPWRFSDKEVVSFSGQDKVPVLVDGDRTVHDSWAIAEYLEEKVPAKPLFEGAQAKSLAYVFKTCVETTLHGPILRAVLLDLFHALHEKDKKYFRESREKRFGKTLEQVGADPKKAVADLRTALLPVRQQLVQAPYVCGQSPGFADYILFGPFQWARAVSPQRLLEPDDPVYAWRERMLDLHGGLARKAKGYEVWA
;
A
#
# COMPACT_ATOMS: atom_id res chain seq x y z
N GLY A 1 -11.59 0.37 -16.60
CA GLY A 1 -10.56 -0.37 -17.19
C GLY A 1 -9.78 0.39 -18.25
N LEU A 2 -8.64 0.99 -17.84
CA LEU A 2 -7.62 1.40 -18.77
C LEU A 2 -6.71 0.20 -19.05
N GLU A 3 -6.25 0.06 -20.29
CA GLU A 3 -5.18 -0.89 -20.60
C GLU A 3 -3.86 -0.32 -20.06
N VAL A 4 -3.11 -1.15 -19.35
CA VAL A 4 -1.86 -0.76 -18.69
C VAL A 4 -0.82 -1.85 -18.92
N GLU A 5 0.34 -1.46 -19.46
CA GLU A 5 1.53 -2.27 -19.45
C GLU A 5 2.26 -2.06 -18.12
N THR A 6 2.63 -3.14 -17.44
CA THR A 6 3.34 -3.09 -16.16
C THR A 6 4.80 -3.50 -16.37
N ILE A 7 5.71 -2.58 -16.09
CA ILE A 7 7.16 -2.83 -16.16
C ILE A 7 7.67 -3.11 -14.74
N PRO A 8 8.16 -4.34 -14.46
CA PRO A 8 8.72 -4.67 -13.16
C PRO A 8 9.95 -3.82 -12.84
N TRP A 9 10.08 -3.40 -11.58
CA TRP A 9 11.23 -2.61 -11.11
C TRP A 9 11.83 -3.22 -9.85
N ARG A 10 13.16 -3.09 -9.70
CA ARG A 10 13.91 -3.49 -8.51
C ARG A 10 14.61 -2.29 -7.88
N PHE A 11 14.90 -2.37 -6.60
CA PHE A 11 15.59 -1.29 -5.87
C PHE A 11 16.96 -0.93 -6.45
N SER A 12 17.65 -1.90 -7.04
CA SER A 12 18.94 -1.71 -7.70
C SER A 12 18.86 -1.13 -9.13
N ASP A 13 17.68 -1.21 -9.78
CA ASP A 13 17.50 -0.86 -11.19
C ASP A 13 16.99 0.60 -11.32
N LYS A 14 17.70 1.55 -10.70
CA LYS A 14 17.29 2.97 -10.64
C LYS A 14 17.27 3.65 -12.01
N GLU A 15 18.12 3.19 -12.92
CA GLU A 15 18.21 3.68 -14.29
C GLU A 15 16.92 3.51 -15.07
N VAL A 16 16.13 2.47 -14.77
CA VAL A 16 14.85 2.18 -15.44
C VAL A 16 13.84 3.32 -15.28
N VAL A 17 13.89 4.06 -14.18
CA VAL A 17 12.98 5.16 -13.90
C VAL A 17 13.66 6.54 -13.94
N SER A 18 14.95 6.60 -14.24
CA SER A 18 15.75 7.84 -14.20
C SER A 18 15.23 8.93 -15.14
N PHE A 19 14.59 8.55 -16.25
CA PHE A 19 13.97 9.49 -17.20
C PHE A 19 12.86 10.33 -16.53
N SER A 20 12.27 9.85 -15.43
CA SER A 20 11.24 10.58 -14.66
C SER A 20 11.81 11.64 -13.71
N GLY A 21 13.14 11.76 -13.61
CA GLY A 21 13.81 12.66 -12.69
C GLY A 21 13.88 12.18 -11.24
N GLN A 22 13.50 10.90 -10.97
CA GLN A 22 13.55 10.32 -9.63
C GLN A 22 14.08 8.87 -9.62
N ASP A 23 14.26 8.32 -8.43
CA ASP A 23 14.77 6.97 -8.18
C ASP A 23 13.75 6.05 -7.48
N LYS A 24 12.46 6.34 -7.62
CA LYS A 24 11.36 5.65 -6.93
C LYS A 24 10.20 5.35 -7.88
N VAL A 25 9.37 4.42 -7.47
CA VAL A 25 8.09 4.08 -8.12
C VAL A 25 6.93 4.47 -7.18
N PRO A 26 5.73 4.68 -7.71
CA PRO A 26 5.30 4.48 -9.09
C PRO A 26 5.69 5.62 -10.05
N VAL A 27 5.88 5.27 -11.31
CA VAL A 27 6.00 6.20 -12.44
C VAL A 27 4.99 5.76 -13.51
N LEU A 28 4.15 6.67 -13.96
CA LEU A 28 3.19 6.47 -15.04
C LEU A 28 3.69 7.21 -16.29
N VAL A 29 3.70 6.52 -17.42
CA VAL A 29 3.94 7.13 -18.74
C VAL A 29 2.67 6.98 -19.57
N ASP A 30 2.20 8.09 -20.13
CA ASP A 30 1.03 8.14 -20.98
C ASP A 30 1.32 9.04 -22.21
N GLY A 31 1.70 8.41 -23.31
CA GLY A 31 2.27 9.10 -24.45
C GLY A 31 3.53 9.87 -24.07
N ASP A 32 3.55 11.17 -24.30
CA ASP A 32 4.68 12.06 -23.99
C ASP A 32 4.66 12.54 -22.52
N ARG A 33 3.63 12.21 -21.75
CA ARG A 33 3.48 12.67 -20.35
C ARG A 33 4.01 11.64 -19.38
N THR A 34 4.93 12.05 -18.53
CA THR A 34 5.45 11.28 -17.40
C THR A 34 4.93 11.88 -16.09
N VAL A 35 4.28 11.06 -15.27
CA VAL A 35 3.75 11.44 -13.96
C VAL A 35 4.34 10.51 -12.91
N HIS A 36 4.86 11.05 -11.83
CA HIS A 36 5.39 10.30 -10.71
C HIS A 36 4.75 10.75 -9.40
N ASP A 37 4.93 9.99 -8.33
CA ASP A 37 4.18 10.07 -7.07
C ASP A 37 2.74 9.55 -7.21
N SER A 38 2.35 8.68 -6.27
CA SER A 38 1.05 7.99 -6.31
C SER A 38 -0.14 8.95 -6.22
N TRP A 39 0.01 10.06 -5.49
CA TRP A 39 -1.04 11.07 -5.39
C TRP A 39 -1.18 11.87 -6.68
N ALA A 40 -0.06 12.32 -7.24
CA ALA A 40 -0.07 13.03 -8.53
C ALA A 40 -0.60 12.15 -9.68
N ILE A 41 -0.30 10.84 -9.66
CA ILE A 41 -0.88 9.89 -10.61
C ILE A 41 -2.40 9.77 -10.42
N ALA A 42 -2.89 9.74 -9.17
CA ALA A 42 -4.33 9.70 -8.91
C ALA A 42 -5.03 10.99 -9.41
N GLU A 43 -4.44 12.16 -9.18
CA GLU A 43 -4.95 13.44 -9.70
C GLU A 43 -4.98 13.46 -11.23
N TYR A 44 -3.92 12.99 -11.86
CA TYR A 44 -3.85 12.86 -13.31
C TYR A 44 -4.94 11.94 -13.89
N LEU A 45 -5.16 10.79 -13.25
CA LEU A 45 -6.19 9.84 -13.67
C LEU A 45 -7.60 10.39 -13.46
N GLU A 46 -7.84 11.15 -12.39
CA GLU A 46 -9.09 11.84 -12.12
C GLU A 46 -9.44 12.83 -13.24
N GLU A 47 -8.45 13.61 -13.69
CA GLU A 47 -8.63 14.54 -14.82
C GLU A 47 -8.84 13.82 -16.15
N LYS A 48 -8.10 12.72 -16.36
CA LYS A 48 -8.13 11.97 -17.63
C LYS A 48 -9.40 11.15 -17.80
N VAL A 49 -9.98 10.62 -16.71
CA VAL A 49 -11.12 9.70 -16.74
C VAL A 49 -12.24 10.20 -15.80
N PRO A 50 -12.80 11.38 -16.05
CA PRO A 50 -13.78 12.00 -15.13
C PRO A 50 -15.07 11.19 -14.99
N ALA A 51 -15.38 10.29 -15.93
CA ALA A 51 -16.53 9.41 -15.85
C ALA A 51 -16.43 8.33 -14.76
N LYS A 52 -15.24 8.12 -14.18
CA LYS A 52 -14.98 7.17 -13.07
C LYS A 52 -14.14 7.85 -12.00
N PRO A 53 -14.71 8.78 -11.25
CA PRO A 53 -13.98 9.57 -10.29
C PRO A 53 -13.38 8.70 -9.17
N LEU A 54 -12.16 9.01 -8.78
CA LEU A 54 -11.49 8.44 -7.60
C LEU A 54 -11.89 9.20 -6.34
N PHE A 55 -12.22 10.48 -6.51
CA PHE A 55 -12.69 11.36 -5.44
C PHE A 55 -14.10 11.87 -5.78
N GLU A 56 -14.99 11.87 -4.80
CA GLU A 56 -16.34 12.43 -4.97
C GLU A 56 -16.33 13.95 -4.69
N GLY A 57 -15.55 14.69 -5.46
CA GLY A 57 -15.43 16.14 -5.39
C GLY A 57 -14.26 16.63 -4.52
N ALA A 58 -14.09 17.96 -4.48
CA ALA A 58 -12.92 18.61 -3.87
C ALA A 58 -12.80 18.36 -2.35
N GLN A 59 -13.92 18.30 -1.64
CA GLN A 59 -13.92 18.03 -0.20
C GLN A 59 -13.47 16.60 0.10
N ALA A 60 -13.99 15.61 -0.63
CA ALA A 60 -13.59 14.22 -0.50
C ALA A 60 -12.10 14.05 -0.84
N LYS A 61 -11.61 14.73 -1.88
CA LYS A 61 -10.19 14.76 -2.23
C LYS A 61 -9.33 15.30 -1.08
N SER A 62 -9.71 16.41 -0.47
CA SER A 62 -8.98 16.99 0.66
C SER A 62 -8.95 16.07 1.87
N LEU A 63 -10.06 15.42 2.19
CA LEU A 63 -10.14 14.44 3.29
C LEU A 63 -9.33 13.18 2.98
N ALA A 64 -9.33 12.72 1.74
CA ALA A 64 -8.50 11.58 1.30
C ALA A 64 -7.00 11.89 1.45
N TYR A 65 -6.56 13.14 1.24
CA TYR A 65 -5.17 13.55 1.47
C TYR A 65 -4.79 13.50 2.95
N VAL A 66 -5.68 13.98 3.83
CA VAL A 66 -5.49 13.86 5.28
C VAL A 66 -5.42 12.38 5.68
N PHE A 67 -6.34 11.57 5.18
CA PHE A 67 -6.36 10.14 5.45
C PHE A 67 -5.09 9.43 4.95
N LYS A 68 -4.59 9.79 3.75
CA LYS A 68 -3.29 9.31 3.24
C LYS A 68 -2.19 9.57 4.24
N THR A 69 -2.08 10.81 4.73
CA THR A 69 -1.05 11.17 5.71
C THR A 69 -1.21 10.39 7.02
N CYS A 70 -2.44 10.19 7.50
CA CYS A 70 -2.69 9.34 8.66
C CYS A 70 -2.22 7.89 8.43
N VAL A 71 -2.57 7.27 7.29
CA VAL A 71 -2.12 5.91 6.95
C VAL A 71 -0.59 5.83 6.91
N GLU A 72 0.08 6.78 6.25
CA GLU A 72 1.54 6.80 6.13
C GLU A 72 2.25 6.97 7.48
N THR A 73 1.70 7.78 8.37
CA THR A 73 2.34 8.09 9.65
C THR A 73 2.00 7.10 10.76
N THR A 74 0.81 6.49 10.74
CA THR A 74 0.34 5.63 11.83
C THR A 74 0.35 4.14 11.50
N LEU A 75 0.09 3.75 10.25
CA LEU A 75 -0.06 2.33 9.87
C LEU A 75 1.17 1.73 9.20
N HIS A 76 1.88 2.50 8.34
CA HIS A 76 3.04 1.97 7.63
C HIS A 76 4.15 1.48 8.58
N GLY A 77 4.41 2.21 9.65
CA GLY A 77 5.43 1.84 10.63
C GLY A 77 5.18 0.47 11.29
N PRO A 78 4.02 0.25 11.90
CA PRO A 78 3.64 -1.05 12.44
C PRO A 78 3.64 -2.18 11.40
N ILE A 79 3.05 -1.98 10.22
CA ILE A 79 3.07 -3.00 9.16
C ILE A 79 4.51 -3.34 8.78
N LEU A 80 5.34 -2.33 8.52
CA LEU A 80 6.74 -2.56 8.18
C LEU A 80 7.46 -3.39 9.25
N ARG A 81 7.33 -3.03 10.54
CA ARG A 81 7.96 -3.80 11.63
C ARG A 81 7.47 -5.24 11.70
N ALA A 82 6.21 -5.48 11.40
CA ALA A 82 5.64 -6.83 11.42
C ALA A 82 6.18 -7.73 10.30
N VAL A 83 6.52 -7.17 9.13
CA VAL A 83 6.88 -7.95 7.94
C VAL A 83 8.33 -7.71 7.45
N LEU A 84 9.13 -6.91 8.15
CA LEU A 84 10.43 -6.43 7.66
C LEU A 84 11.41 -7.55 7.32
N LEU A 85 11.51 -8.55 8.18
CA LEU A 85 12.45 -9.65 7.97
C LEU A 85 11.99 -10.56 6.83
N ASP A 86 10.70 -10.84 6.73
CA ASP A 86 10.13 -11.59 5.60
C ASP A 86 10.34 -10.84 4.28
N LEU A 87 10.08 -9.53 4.28
CA LEU A 87 10.37 -8.67 3.13
C LEU A 87 11.85 -8.79 2.73
N PHE A 88 12.77 -8.67 3.67
CA PHE A 88 14.20 -8.77 3.40
C PHE A 88 14.58 -10.13 2.79
N HIS A 89 14.00 -11.21 3.32
CA HIS A 89 14.25 -12.57 2.79
C HIS A 89 13.63 -12.77 1.39
N ALA A 90 12.50 -12.14 1.11
CA ALA A 90 11.82 -12.21 -0.19
C ALA A 90 12.52 -11.41 -1.30
N LEU A 91 13.45 -10.50 -0.95
CA LEU A 91 14.17 -9.69 -1.93
C LEU A 91 15.08 -10.53 -2.82
N HIS A 92 15.24 -10.06 -4.06
CA HIS A 92 16.29 -10.57 -4.93
C HIS A 92 17.68 -10.27 -4.36
N GLU A 93 18.64 -11.18 -4.55
CA GLU A 93 19.98 -11.07 -3.94
C GLU A 93 20.67 -9.73 -4.25
N LYS A 94 20.53 -9.22 -5.49
CA LYS A 94 21.07 -7.92 -5.90
C LYS A 94 20.62 -6.77 -5.01
N ASP A 95 19.39 -6.83 -4.49
CA ASP A 95 18.77 -5.74 -3.73
C ASP A 95 19.10 -5.79 -2.25
N LYS A 96 19.47 -6.97 -1.71
CA LYS A 96 19.63 -7.19 -0.27
C LYS A 96 20.64 -6.25 0.37
N LYS A 97 21.81 -6.06 -0.24
CA LYS A 97 22.84 -5.17 0.27
C LYS A 97 22.33 -3.73 0.34
N TYR A 98 21.83 -3.22 -0.77
CA TYR A 98 21.28 -1.85 -0.84
C TYR A 98 20.13 -1.66 0.15
N PHE A 99 19.20 -2.62 0.21
CA PHE A 99 18.05 -2.55 1.11
C PHE A 99 18.51 -2.46 2.56
N ARG A 100 19.40 -3.35 3.02
CA ARG A 100 19.92 -3.37 4.38
C ARG A 100 20.59 -2.03 4.71
N GLU A 101 21.59 -1.62 3.94
CA GLU A 101 22.36 -0.41 4.20
C GLU A 101 21.46 0.85 4.26
N SER A 102 20.53 0.99 3.30
CA SER A 102 19.64 2.15 3.23
C SER A 102 18.62 2.19 4.37
N ARG A 103 18.10 1.04 4.80
CA ARG A 103 17.09 0.96 5.88
C ARG A 103 17.73 1.07 7.25
N GLU A 104 18.85 0.42 7.50
CA GLU A 104 19.60 0.53 8.76
C GLU A 104 20.10 1.96 8.97
N LYS A 105 20.59 2.63 7.92
CA LYS A 105 20.92 4.07 7.98
C LYS A 105 19.71 4.92 8.34
N ARG A 106 18.53 4.64 7.73
CA ARG A 106 17.28 5.38 7.99
C ARG A 106 16.76 5.17 9.39
N PHE A 107 16.85 3.95 9.92
CA PHE A 107 16.30 3.60 11.24
C PHE A 107 17.27 3.85 12.38
N GLY A 108 18.56 3.98 12.09
CA GLY A 108 19.61 4.00 13.13
C GLY A 108 19.74 2.68 13.90
N LYS A 109 19.23 1.59 13.35
CA LYS A 109 19.16 0.24 13.96
C LYS A 109 19.28 -0.81 12.88
N THR A 110 19.72 -2.03 13.25
CA THR A 110 19.71 -3.17 12.33
C THR A 110 18.30 -3.60 11.96
N LEU A 111 18.14 -4.28 10.82
CA LEU A 111 16.84 -4.81 10.42
C LEU A 111 16.27 -5.77 11.48
N GLU A 112 17.12 -6.58 12.08
CA GLU A 112 16.77 -7.52 13.13
C GLU A 112 16.25 -6.81 14.39
N GLN A 113 16.86 -5.69 14.76
CA GLN A 113 16.40 -4.87 15.89
C GLN A 113 15.04 -4.20 15.61
N VAL A 114 14.83 -3.75 14.35
CA VAL A 114 13.56 -3.11 13.96
C VAL A 114 12.43 -4.13 13.88
N GLY A 115 12.70 -5.33 13.36
CA GLY A 115 11.74 -6.45 13.23
C GLY A 115 11.73 -7.42 14.41
N ALA A 116 12.31 -7.06 15.56
CA ALA A 116 12.50 -7.98 16.70
C ALA A 116 11.19 -8.52 17.31
N ASP A 117 10.12 -7.73 17.27
CA ASP A 117 8.84 -8.09 17.87
C ASP A 117 7.67 -7.87 16.90
N PRO A 118 7.46 -8.80 15.96
CA PRO A 118 6.35 -8.71 15.01
C PRO A 118 4.98 -8.81 15.71
N LYS A 119 4.88 -9.52 16.84
CA LYS A 119 3.61 -9.62 17.58
C LYS A 119 3.19 -8.28 18.15
N LYS A 120 4.14 -7.56 18.77
CA LYS A 120 3.89 -6.18 19.24
C LYS A 120 3.54 -5.25 18.08
N ALA A 121 4.25 -5.35 16.97
CA ALA A 121 3.97 -4.55 15.78
C ALA A 121 2.54 -4.77 15.24
N VAL A 122 2.06 -6.01 15.23
CA VAL A 122 0.67 -6.34 14.88
C VAL A 122 -0.31 -5.76 15.90
N ALA A 123 -0.02 -5.83 17.19
CA ALA A 123 -0.87 -5.23 18.23
C ALA A 123 -0.96 -3.70 18.08
N ASP A 124 0.18 -3.05 17.84
CA ASP A 124 0.25 -1.60 17.55
C ASP A 124 -0.60 -1.23 16.33
N LEU A 125 -0.48 -2.00 15.22
CA LEU A 125 -1.30 -1.83 14.01
C LEU A 125 -2.80 -1.94 14.32
N ARG A 126 -3.20 -3.01 15.03
CA ARG A 126 -4.60 -3.24 15.37
C ARG A 126 -5.19 -2.13 16.24
N THR A 127 -4.38 -1.56 17.13
CA THR A 127 -4.78 -0.37 17.90
C THR A 127 -4.96 0.84 16.99
N ALA A 128 -4.02 1.10 16.09
CA ALA A 128 -4.08 2.24 15.17
C ALA A 128 -5.26 2.14 14.16
N LEU A 129 -5.76 0.93 13.89
CA LEU A 129 -6.92 0.71 13.01
C LEU A 129 -8.28 1.01 13.67
N LEU A 130 -8.33 1.41 14.93
CA LEU A 130 -9.59 1.67 15.62
C LEU A 130 -10.52 2.65 14.87
N PRO A 131 -10.06 3.81 14.35
CA PRO A 131 -10.93 4.71 13.58
C PRO A 131 -11.51 4.06 12.32
N VAL A 132 -10.70 3.25 11.63
CA VAL A 132 -11.12 2.51 10.44
C VAL A 132 -12.21 1.47 10.80
N ARG A 133 -12.05 0.74 11.90
CA ARG A 133 -13.07 -0.21 12.36
C ARG A 133 -14.39 0.46 12.64
N GLN A 134 -14.36 1.61 13.31
CA GLN A 134 -15.59 2.37 13.61
C GLN A 134 -16.30 2.79 12.32
N GLN A 135 -15.56 3.23 11.31
CA GLN A 135 -16.13 3.56 10.00
C GLN A 135 -16.71 2.32 9.32
N LEU A 136 -16.01 1.19 9.33
CA LEU A 136 -16.43 -0.04 8.67
C LEU A 136 -17.60 -0.76 9.36
N VAL A 137 -17.93 -0.41 10.58
CA VAL A 137 -19.19 -0.81 11.22
C VAL A 137 -20.38 -0.03 10.66
N GLN A 138 -20.16 1.22 10.21
CA GLN A 138 -21.21 2.09 9.65
C GLN A 138 -21.42 1.88 8.15
N ALA A 139 -20.39 1.47 7.43
CA ALA A 139 -20.42 1.36 5.97
C ALA A 139 -19.47 0.26 5.48
N PRO A 140 -19.74 -0.35 4.31
CA PRO A 140 -18.89 -1.41 3.77
C PRO A 140 -17.48 -0.98 3.34
N TYR A 141 -17.27 0.32 3.11
CA TYR A 141 -16.00 0.90 2.70
C TYR A 141 -15.62 2.12 3.54
N VAL A 142 -14.35 2.50 3.52
CA VAL A 142 -13.86 3.72 4.18
C VAL A 142 -14.57 4.95 3.62
N CYS A 143 -14.80 4.98 2.31
CA CYS A 143 -15.52 6.06 1.62
C CYS A 143 -17.05 5.95 1.70
N GLY A 144 -17.62 4.96 2.40
CA GLY A 144 -19.07 4.82 2.55
C GLY A 144 -19.62 3.60 1.83
N GLN A 145 -20.63 3.78 0.95
CA GLN A 145 -21.33 2.67 0.30
C GLN A 145 -20.56 2.09 -0.90
N SER A 146 -19.62 2.84 -1.45
CA SER A 146 -18.78 2.45 -2.58
C SER A 146 -17.31 2.70 -2.25
N PRO A 147 -16.38 1.92 -2.84
CA PRO A 147 -14.96 2.16 -2.65
C PRO A 147 -14.54 3.45 -3.35
N GLY A 148 -13.75 4.28 -2.66
CA GLY A 148 -13.12 5.47 -3.19
C GLY A 148 -11.61 5.46 -2.96
N PHE A 149 -10.92 6.57 -3.25
CA PHE A 149 -9.47 6.57 -3.21
C PHE A 149 -8.89 6.29 -1.81
N ALA A 150 -9.59 6.68 -0.72
CA ALA A 150 -9.16 6.36 0.64
C ALA A 150 -9.13 4.84 0.90
N ASP A 151 -10.03 4.06 0.30
CA ASP A 151 -9.99 2.60 0.38
C ASP A 151 -8.72 2.05 -0.27
N TYR A 152 -8.33 2.55 -1.45
CA TYR A 152 -7.10 2.11 -2.12
C TYR A 152 -5.83 2.55 -1.37
N ILE A 153 -5.84 3.73 -0.75
CA ILE A 153 -4.75 4.20 0.12
C ILE A 153 -4.52 3.22 1.28
N LEU A 154 -5.58 2.79 1.94
CA LEU A 154 -5.51 1.84 3.05
C LEU A 154 -5.17 0.42 2.57
N PHE A 155 -5.71 0.02 1.43
CA PHE A 155 -5.55 -1.33 0.89
C PHE A 155 -4.11 -1.63 0.44
N GLY A 156 -3.42 -0.64 -0.12
CA GLY A 156 -2.06 -0.79 -0.63
C GLY A 156 -1.07 -1.41 0.38
N PRO A 157 -0.95 -0.88 1.61
CA PRO A 157 -0.09 -1.46 2.65
C PRO A 157 -0.42 -2.91 3.03
N PHE A 158 -1.71 -3.28 3.07
CA PHE A 158 -2.10 -4.66 3.31
C PHE A 158 -1.74 -5.58 2.14
N GLN A 159 -1.94 -5.12 0.91
CA GLN A 159 -1.58 -5.88 -0.27
C GLN A 159 -0.05 -6.04 -0.42
N TRP A 160 0.70 -5.00 -0.07
CA TRP A 160 2.15 -5.08 0.00
C TRP A 160 2.60 -6.11 1.06
N ALA A 161 2.05 -6.08 2.27
CA ALA A 161 2.37 -7.05 3.31
C ALA A 161 2.04 -8.49 2.85
N ARG A 162 0.87 -8.70 2.24
CA ARG A 162 0.46 -9.98 1.67
C ARG A 162 1.43 -10.51 0.61
N ALA A 163 2.02 -9.64 -0.18
CA ALA A 163 2.96 -10.03 -1.23
C ALA A 163 4.30 -10.57 -0.68
N VAL A 164 4.69 -10.18 0.53
CA VAL A 164 6.04 -10.41 1.05
C VAL A 164 6.10 -11.25 2.33
N SER A 165 4.98 -11.45 3.05
CA SER A 165 4.98 -12.07 4.37
C SER A 165 3.75 -12.95 4.62
N PRO A 166 3.92 -14.11 5.26
CA PRO A 166 2.82 -14.92 5.79
C PRO A 166 2.24 -14.36 7.10
N GLN A 167 2.75 -13.25 7.63
CA GLN A 167 2.32 -12.70 8.92
C GLN A 167 0.85 -12.27 8.88
N ARG A 168 0.01 -12.86 9.73
CA ARG A 168 -1.38 -12.45 9.90
C ARG A 168 -1.44 -11.10 10.61
N LEU A 169 -1.96 -10.08 9.94
CA LEU A 169 -2.12 -8.73 10.50
C LEU A 169 -3.50 -8.50 11.13
N LEU A 170 -4.53 -9.14 10.60
CA LEU A 170 -5.94 -8.98 11.02
C LEU A 170 -6.51 -10.30 11.53
N GLU A 171 -7.46 -10.24 12.46
CA GLU A 171 -8.25 -11.41 12.84
C GLU A 171 -9.43 -11.59 11.89
N PRO A 172 -9.91 -12.83 11.69
CA PRO A 172 -11.02 -13.11 10.76
C PRO A 172 -12.34 -12.42 11.10
N ASP A 173 -12.57 -12.11 12.37
CA ASP A 173 -13.76 -11.41 12.86
C ASP A 173 -13.61 -9.88 12.87
N ASP A 174 -12.46 -9.34 12.47
CA ASP A 174 -12.22 -7.90 12.39
C ASP A 174 -12.98 -7.29 11.18
N PRO A 175 -13.77 -6.21 11.35
CA PRO A 175 -14.39 -5.50 10.23
C PRO A 175 -13.41 -5.09 9.12
N VAL A 176 -12.15 -4.78 9.48
CA VAL A 176 -11.09 -4.48 8.52
C VAL A 176 -10.72 -5.70 7.68
N TYR A 177 -10.77 -6.91 8.27
CA TYR A 177 -10.59 -8.14 7.50
C TYR A 177 -11.68 -8.30 6.45
N ALA A 178 -12.94 -8.17 6.83
CA ALA A 178 -14.08 -8.30 5.90
C ALA A 178 -14.03 -7.22 4.79
N TRP A 179 -13.61 -5.98 5.13
CA TRP A 179 -13.38 -4.92 4.15
C TRP A 179 -12.25 -5.31 3.19
N ARG A 180 -11.12 -5.81 3.70
CA ARG A 180 -9.99 -6.24 2.86
C ARG A 180 -10.41 -7.32 1.87
N GLU A 181 -11.22 -8.29 2.29
CA GLU A 181 -11.74 -9.34 1.39
C GLU A 181 -12.58 -8.73 0.26
N ARG A 182 -13.46 -7.76 0.58
CA ARG A 182 -14.20 -7.03 -0.45
C ARG A 182 -13.27 -6.29 -1.44
N MET A 183 -12.21 -5.64 -0.92
CA MET A 183 -11.23 -4.96 -1.77
C MET A 183 -10.46 -5.92 -2.69
N LEU A 184 -10.12 -7.11 -2.20
CA LEU A 184 -9.47 -8.16 -3.01
C LEU A 184 -10.34 -8.61 -4.18
N ASP A 185 -11.67 -8.60 -4.02
CA ASP A 185 -12.63 -9.06 -5.03
C ASP A 185 -13.01 -7.99 -6.06
N LEU A 186 -12.66 -6.73 -5.81
CA LEU A 186 -12.90 -5.66 -6.77
C LEU A 186 -12.22 -5.93 -8.12
N HIS A 187 -12.78 -5.34 -9.17
CA HIS A 187 -12.25 -5.43 -10.54
C HIS A 187 -12.02 -6.88 -11.01
N GLY A 188 -12.98 -7.76 -10.71
CA GLY A 188 -12.89 -9.18 -11.07
C GLY A 188 -11.81 -9.94 -10.29
N GLY A 189 -11.48 -9.50 -9.09
CA GLY A 189 -10.48 -10.12 -8.23
C GLY A 189 -9.05 -9.84 -8.67
N LEU A 190 -8.79 -8.71 -9.32
CA LEU A 190 -7.45 -8.34 -9.79
C LEU A 190 -6.39 -8.44 -8.67
N ALA A 191 -6.69 -7.88 -7.50
CA ALA A 191 -5.76 -7.90 -6.38
C ALA A 191 -5.63 -9.29 -5.76
N ARG A 192 -6.70 -10.09 -5.75
CA ARG A 192 -6.67 -11.48 -5.25
C ARG A 192 -5.80 -12.37 -6.13
N LYS A 193 -5.86 -12.20 -7.45
CA LYS A 193 -5.07 -12.94 -8.43
C LYS A 193 -3.58 -12.58 -8.42
N ALA A 194 -3.23 -11.42 -7.87
CA ALA A 194 -1.84 -11.02 -7.71
C ALA A 194 -1.11 -11.97 -6.75
N LYS A 195 0.16 -12.25 -7.06
CA LYS A 195 1.01 -13.11 -6.23
C LYS A 195 1.07 -12.62 -4.78
N GLY A 196 0.86 -13.51 -3.84
CA GLY A 196 0.93 -13.23 -2.41
C GLY A 196 0.63 -14.48 -1.58
N TYR A 197 0.80 -14.34 -0.27
CA TYR A 197 0.49 -15.42 0.66
C TYR A 197 -1.01 -15.57 0.89
N GLU A 198 -1.48 -16.81 0.96
CA GLU A 198 -2.90 -17.15 1.18
C GLU A 198 -3.28 -17.28 2.66
N VAL A 199 -2.31 -17.16 3.56
CA VAL A 199 -2.49 -17.26 5.02
C VAL A 199 -3.46 -16.23 5.63
N TRP A 200 -4.05 -15.44 4.79
CA TRP A 200 -5.00 -14.40 5.12
C TRP A 200 -6.46 -14.81 4.81
N ALA A 201 -6.61 -16.03 4.31
CA ALA A 201 -7.90 -16.61 4.04
C ALA A 201 -8.49 -17.27 5.29
#